data_ea45577361453f55836f23a0551e3b78
#
_entry.id   ea45577361453f55836f23a0551e3b78
#
_cell.length_a   1.000
_cell.length_b   1.000
_cell.length_c   1.000
_cell.angle_alpha   90.00
_cell.angle_beta   90.00
_cell.angle_gamma   90.00
#
_symmetry.space_group_name_H-M   'P 1'
#
loop_
_entity.id
_entity.type
_entity.pdbx_description
1 polymer ?
#
loop_
_entity_poly.entity_id
_entity_poly.type
_entity_poly.pdbx_seq_one_letter_code
_entity_poly.pdbx_strand_id
1 'polypeptide(L)'
;MTLASPEHRLFVHRIAEAWAEGSEAPSQPEGTLWRGSWAGMCARKVAYMTTEQEKTDPPSTADYWRMGLGSVVHELLEPAIQTWLDTDKSVHVEEEVNVELGLHGHGHVDLVLTSMETGEKIVLELKTINGFGYKMAVEKGEGPRHSHILQGAMYARAVEADMLVIGYLSMENISPNRAESFGIDDIGRFASEWHYPKDQYMPLAAAEEQRLEGIALQAHKEGPLSIPRRFAHSDPDIPFPAEIDDPRTGAWKWNTSFGKAWQCRYCDYQSRCIADMG
;
A
#
# COMPACT_ATOMS: atom_id res chain seq x y z
N MET A 1 -10.81 -6.25 -35.16
CA MET A 1 -10.06 -7.35 -34.47
C MET A 1 -10.93 -7.80 -33.32
N THR A 2 -11.52 -8.99 -33.37
CA THR A 2 -12.43 -9.50 -32.33
C THR A 2 -11.59 -10.20 -31.26
N LEU A 3 -11.83 -9.91 -29.99
CA LEU A 3 -11.20 -10.65 -28.91
C LEU A 3 -11.58 -12.14 -29.02
N ALA A 4 -10.61 -13.02 -28.82
CA ALA A 4 -10.86 -14.46 -28.78
C ALA A 4 -11.91 -14.78 -27.70
N SER A 5 -12.85 -15.68 -27.99
CA SER A 5 -13.78 -16.19 -26.99
C SER A 5 -13.02 -16.87 -25.82
N PRO A 6 -13.60 -16.98 -24.63
CA PRO A 6 -12.93 -17.59 -23.49
C PRO A 6 -12.34 -18.97 -23.78
N GLU A 7 -13.03 -19.79 -24.58
CA GLU A 7 -12.55 -21.11 -25.00
C GLU A 7 -11.31 -21.09 -25.89
N HIS A 8 -10.97 -19.97 -26.51
CA HIS A 8 -9.80 -19.80 -27.37
C HIS A 8 -8.62 -19.09 -26.67
N ARG A 9 -8.76 -18.74 -25.39
CA ARG A 9 -7.69 -18.12 -24.59
C ARG A 9 -6.84 -19.15 -23.86
N LEU A 10 -6.34 -20.15 -24.61
CA LEU A 10 -5.81 -21.37 -24.00
C LEU A 10 -4.52 -21.20 -23.19
N PHE A 11 -3.59 -20.33 -23.62
CA PHE A 11 -2.26 -20.28 -23.01
C PHE A 11 -2.13 -19.16 -21.97
N VAL A 12 -2.38 -17.93 -22.34
CA VAL A 12 -2.22 -16.78 -21.45
C VAL A 12 -3.17 -16.85 -20.25
N HIS A 13 -4.39 -17.32 -20.47
CA HIS A 13 -5.37 -17.51 -19.42
C HIS A 13 -4.92 -18.56 -18.39
N ARG A 14 -4.45 -19.72 -18.86
CA ARG A 14 -3.95 -20.79 -17.98
C ARG A 14 -2.69 -20.37 -17.22
N ILE A 15 -1.79 -19.62 -17.85
CA ILE A 15 -0.60 -19.08 -17.17
C ILE A 15 -1.02 -18.13 -16.06
N ALA A 16 -1.97 -17.23 -16.32
CA ALA A 16 -2.47 -16.28 -15.32
C ALA A 16 -3.20 -16.97 -14.16
N GLU A 17 -3.99 -18.02 -14.45
CA GLU A 17 -4.65 -18.81 -13.41
C GLU A 17 -3.64 -19.58 -12.55
N ALA A 18 -2.73 -20.32 -13.18
CA ALA A 18 -1.70 -21.07 -12.46
C ALA A 18 -0.82 -20.16 -11.59
N TRP A 19 -0.51 -18.97 -12.10
CA TRP A 19 0.24 -17.98 -11.34
C TRP A 19 -0.55 -17.48 -10.12
N ALA A 20 -1.83 -17.19 -10.26
CA ALA A 20 -2.69 -16.75 -9.16
C ALA A 20 -2.88 -17.86 -8.10
N GLU A 21 -3.02 -19.12 -8.52
CA GLU A 21 -3.11 -20.29 -7.63
C GLU A 21 -1.81 -20.51 -6.84
N GLY A 22 -0.65 -20.23 -7.45
CA GLY A 22 0.66 -20.33 -6.81
C GLY A 22 1.02 -19.13 -5.92
N SER A 23 0.21 -18.07 -5.94
CA SER A 23 0.47 -16.85 -5.15
C SER A 23 -0.02 -17.03 -3.71
N GLU A 24 0.84 -17.54 -2.84
CA GLU A 24 0.55 -17.64 -1.41
C GLU A 24 0.77 -16.30 -0.70
N ALA A 25 -0.13 -15.98 0.24
CA ALA A 25 0.11 -14.86 1.14
C ALA A 25 1.30 -15.21 2.05
N PRO A 26 2.28 -14.31 2.23
CA PRO A 26 3.42 -14.56 3.10
C PRO A 26 2.93 -14.88 4.54
N SER A 27 3.56 -15.89 5.16
CA SER A 27 3.29 -16.29 6.54
C SER A 27 3.55 -15.12 7.51
N GLN A 28 2.85 -15.14 8.65
CA GLN A 28 3.06 -14.14 9.70
C GLN A 28 3.89 -14.77 10.82
N PRO A 29 4.81 -14.01 11.46
CA PRO A 29 5.43 -14.44 12.70
C PRO A 29 4.38 -14.71 13.78
N GLU A 30 4.66 -15.67 14.67
CA GLU A 30 3.79 -15.98 15.79
C GLU A 30 3.55 -14.75 16.69
N GLY A 31 2.32 -14.51 17.09
CA GLY A 31 1.95 -13.36 17.91
C GLY A 31 1.68 -12.06 17.16
N THR A 32 1.87 -12.05 15.84
CA THR A 32 1.56 -10.87 15.02
C THR A 32 0.04 -10.68 14.91
N LEU A 33 -0.46 -9.51 15.35
CA LEU A 33 -1.88 -9.15 15.24
C LEU A 33 -2.15 -8.23 14.04
N TRP A 34 -1.16 -7.48 13.56
CA TRP A 34 -1.32 -6.55 12.45
C TRP A 34 -0.02 -6.37 11.65
N ARG A 35 -0.11 -5.84 10.45
CA ARG A 35 1.02 -5.59 9.55
C ARG A 35 1.16 -4.12 9.19
N GLY A 36 2.38 -3.67 8.96
CA GLY A 36 2.67 -2.32 8.47
C GLY A 36 1.97 -1.99 7.15
N SER A 37 1.82 -2.97 6.26
CA SER A 37 1.08 -2.82 4.99
C SER A 37 -0.44 -2.57 5.15
N TRP A 38 -0.98 -2.68 6.36
CA TRP A 38 -2.38 -2.33 6.66
C TRP A 38 -2.56 -0.85 7.00
N ALA A 39 -1.49 -0.08 6.95
CA ALA A 39 -1.50 1.36 7.16
C ALA A 39 -2.57 2.06 6.31
N GLY A 40 -3.30 2.96 6.92
CA GLY A 40 -4.35 3.73 6.25
C GLY A 40 -5.62 2.96 5.87
N MET A 41 -5.68 1.64 6.11
CA MET A 41 -6.86 0.85 5.79
C MET A 41 -8.04 1.20 6.68
N CYS A 42 -9.26 0.90 6.19
CA CYS A 42 -10.48 0.99 6.97
C CYS A 42 -10.37 0.16 8.26
N ALA A 43 -10.71 0.74 9.42
CA ALA A 43 -10.60 0.09 10.73
C ALA A 43 -11.38 -1.23 10.80
N ARG A 44 -12.59 -1.29 10.23
CA ARG A 44 -13.38 -2.52 10.15
C ARG A 44 -12.70 -3.60 9.28
N LYS A 45 -12.04 -3.21 8.17
CA LYS A 45 -11.26 -4.15 7.36
C LYS A 45 -10.10 -4.72 8.19
N VAL A 46 -9.36 -3.89 8.89
CA VAL A 46 -8.28 -4.32 9.80
C VAL A 46 -8.82 -5.27 10.87
N ALA A 47 -9.98 -4.97 11.47
CA ALA A 47 -10.60 -5.83 12.47
C ALA A 47 -10.97 -7.22 11.93
N TYR A 48 -11.48 -7.30 10.69
CA TYR A 48 -11.72 -8.59 10.04
C TYR A 48 -10.43 -9.36 9.77
N MET A 49 -9.38 -8.67 9.34
CA MET A 49 -8.09 -9.28 9.03
C MET A 49 -7.40 -9.81 10.28
N THR A 50 -7.35 -9.03 11.36
CA THR A 50 -6.70 -9.44 12.61
C THR A 50 -7.45 -10.58 13.33
N THR A 51 -8.77 -10.69 13.14
CA THR A 51 -9.59 -11.78 13.67
C THR A 51 -9.79 -12.94 12.68
N GLU A 52 -8.99 -12.97 11.61
CA GLU A 52 -8.95 -14.03 10.59
C GLU A 52 -10.32 -14.37 10.00
N GLN A 53 -11.17 -13.35 9.83
CA GLN A 53 -12.48 -13.57 9.22
C GLN A 53 -12.33 -14.02 7.76
N GLU A 54 -13.17 -14.94 7.33
CA GLU A 54 -13.22 -15.38 5.94
C GLU A 54 -13.51 -14.22 4.98
N LYS A 55 -12.73 -14.11 3.92
CA LYS A 55 -12.92 -13.11 2.87
C LYS A 55 -14.13 -13.46 2.03
N THR A 56 -15.13 -12.57 2.00
CA THR A 56 -16.35 -12.76 1.20
C THR A 56 -16.19 -12.31 -0.24
N ASP A 57 -15.21 -11.47 -0.51
CA ASP A 57 -14.91 -10.88 -1.82
C ASP A 57 -13.39 -10.99 -2.08
N PRO A 58 -12.86 -12.23 -2.24
CA PRO A 58 -11.43 -12.42 -2.39
C PRO A 58 -10.90 -11.75 -3.66
N PRO A 59 -9.62 -11.36 -3.69
CA PRO A 59 -9.01 -10.77 -4.87
C PRO A 59 -9.20 -11.66 -6.10
N SER A 60 -9.52 -11.05 -7.22
CA SER A 60 -9.61 -11.75 -8.51
C SER A 60 -8.21 -12.13 -9.03
N THR A 61 -8.13 -13.04 -10.00
CA THR A 61 -6.89 -13.35 -10.74
C THR A 61 -6.19 -12.09 -11.25
N ALA A 62 -6.97 -11.10 -11.73
CA ALA A 62 -6.43 -9.83 -12.20
C ALA A 62 -5.85 -8.97 -11.07
N ASP A 63 -6.38 -9.08 -9.85
CA ASP A 63 -5.83 -8.38 -8.68
C ASP A 63 -4.53 -9.04 -8.22
N TYR A 64 -4.48 -10.37 -8.19
CA TYR A 64 -3.24 -11.12 -7.92
C TYR A 64 -2.15 -10.76 -8.94
N TRP A 65 -2.48 -10.76 -10.24
CA TRP A 65 -1.55 -10.34 -11.29
C TRP A 65 -0.97 -8.95 -11.03
N ARG A 66 -1.84 -8.00 -10.66
CA ARG A 66 -1.41 -6.62 -10.37
C ARG A 66 -0.51 -6.52 -9.14
N MET A 67 -0.81 -7.30 -8.09
CA MET A 67 0.04 -7.36 -6.89
C MET A 67 1.42 -7.95 -7.21
N GLY A 68 1.46 -9.03 -7.97
CA GLY A 68 2.72 -9.68 -8.34
C GLY A 68 3.61 -8.83 -9.25
N LEU A 69 3.04 -7.98 -10.09
CA LEU A 69 3.85 -7.04 -10.88
C LEU A 69 4.66 -6.10 -9.97
N GLY A 70 4.15 -5.76 -8.78
CA GLY A 70 4.93 -5.01 -7.78
C GLY A 70 6.19 -5.77 -7.37
N SER A 71 6.07 -7.03 -7.01
CA SER A 71 7.23 -7.87 -6.61
C SER A 71 8.25 -8.01 -7.74
N VAL A 72 7.80 -8.23 -8.98
CA VAL A 72 8.70 -8.31 -10.15
C VAL A 72 9.52 -7.03 -10.34
N VAL A 73 8.93 -5.86 -10.08
CA VAL A 73 9.69 -4.60 -10.19
C VAL A 73 10.76 -4.50 -9.09
N HIS A 74 10.47 -4.94 -7.87
CA HIS A 74 11.48 -5.01 -6.81
C HIS A 74 12.65 -5.91 -7.23
N GLU A 75 12.38 -7.12 -7.72
CA GLU A 75 13.40 -8.02 -8.25
C GLU A 75 14.25 -7.41 -9.39
N LEU A 76 13.64 -6.58 -10.24
CA LEU A 76 14.36 -5.87 -11.32
C LEU A 76 15.28 -4.76 -10.79
N LEU A 77 15.00 -4.21 -9.61
CA LEU A 77 15.81 -3.15 -9.02
C LEU A 77 17.06 -3.67 -8.30
N GLU A 78 17.04 -4.88 -7.78
CA GLU A 78 18.18 -5.47 -7.06
C GLU A 78 19.52 -5.34 -7.82
N PRO A 79 19.63 -5.72 -9.12
CA PRO A 79 20.87 -5.56 -9.88
C PRO A 79 21.29 -4.09 -10.06
N ALA A 80 20.32 -3.16 -10.15
CA ALA A 80 20.61 -1.75 -10.28
C ALA A 80 21.12 -1.16 -8.96
N ILE A 81 20.52 -1.55 -7.84
CA ILE A 81 20.98 -1.20 -6.49
C ILE A 81 22.40 -1.72 -6.28
N GLN A 82 22.68 -2.99 -6.62
CA GLN A 82 24.00 -3.57 -6.51
C GLN A 82 25.03 -2.83 -7.37
N THR A 83 24.67 -2.46 -8.61
CA THR A 83 25.54 -1.67 -9.49
C THR A 83 25.85 -0.29 -8.89
N TRP A 84 24.86 0.35 -8.28
CA TRP A 84 25.09 1.62 -7.58
C TRP A 84 26.05 1.45 -6.41
N LEU A 85 25.84 0.44 -5.55
CA LEU A 85 26.68 0.13 -4.41
C LEU A 85 28.13 -0.24 -4.79
N ASP A 86 28.32 -0.83 -5.95
CA ASP A 86 29.66 -1.14 -6.46
C ASP A 86 30.45 0.10 -6.85
N THR A 87 29.77 1.17 -7.24
CA THR A 87 30.35 2.45 -7.63
C THR A 87 30.41 3.47 -6.51
N ASP A 88 29.42 3.46 -5.60
CA ASP A 88 29.33 4.38 -4.47
C ASP A 88 29.49 3.63 -3.14
N LYS A 89 30.66 3.75 -2.54
CA LYS A 89 30.97 3.12 -1.24
C LYS A 89 30.65 4.04 -0.04
N SER A 90 30.04 5.19 -0.28
CA SER A 90 29.63 6.11 0.79
C SER A 90 28.34 5.67 1.49
N VAL A 91 27.61 4.71 0.91
CA VAL A 91 26.32 4.21 1.41
C VAL A 91 26.38 2.71 1.64
N HIS A 92 25.87 2.25 2.78
CA HIS A 92 25.52 0.85 3.03
C HIS A 92 24.00 0.67 2.84
N VAL A 93 23.59 -0.41 2.20
CA VAL A 93 22.18 -0.71 1.95
C VAL A 93 21.83 -2.07 2.54
N GLU A 94 20.71 -2.12 3.26
CA GLU A 94 20.06 -3.35 3.72
C GLU A 94 18.70 -3.45 3.01
N GLU A 95 18.39 -4.61 2.44
CA GLU A 95 17.18 -4.87 1.67
C GLU A 95 16.25 -5.79 2.47
N GLU A 96 14.92 -5.63 2.29
CA GLU A 96 13.88 -6.49 2.90
C GLU A 96 14.06 -6.68 4.41
N VAL A 97 14.31 -5.58 5.14
CA VAL A 97 14.60 -5.62 6.58
C VAL A 97 13.33 -5.91 7.38
N ASN A 98 13.33 -7.03 8.10
CA ASN A 98 12.25 -7.38 9.01
C ASN A 98 12.21 -6.44 10.21
N VAL A 99 11.03 -5.92 10.55
CA VAL A 99 10.85 -5.01 11.69
C VAL A 99 9.65 -5.38 12.54
N GLU A 100 9.80 -5.22 13.85
CA GLU A 100 8.69 -5.24 14.79
C GLU A 100 8.09 -3.84 14.90
N LEU A 101 6.76 -3.75 14.92
CA LEU A 101 6.01 -2.50 14.96
C LEU A 101 5.11 -2.49 16.19
N GLY A 102 5.32 -1.54 17.10
CA GLY A 102 4.60 -1.50 18.37
C GLY A 102 4.81 -2.78 19.18
N LEU A 103 3.71 -3.33 19.73
CA LEU A 103 3.77 -4.57 20.54
C LEU A 103 3.46 -5.84 19.73
N HIS A 104 2.59 -5.74 18.72
CA HIS A 104 2.07 -6.89 18.00
C HIS A 104 2.07 -6.70 16.48
N GLY A 105 2.75 -5.68 15.99
CA GLY A 105 2.87 -5.40 14.57
C GLY A 105 4.15 -5.95 13.96
N HIS A 106 4.12 -6.22 12.67
CA HIS A 106 5.27 -6.69 11.89
C HIS A 106 5.28 -6.06 10.50
N GLY A 107 6.46 -5.91 9.93
CA GLY A 107 6.64 -5.41 8.58
C GLY A 107 7.98 -5.73 7.98
N HIS A 108 8.12 -5.39 6.70
CA HIS A 108 9.36 -5.49 5.95
C HIS A 108 9.63 -4.12 5.34
N VAL A 109 10.80 -3.59 5.60
CA VAL A 109 11.27 -2.33 5.02
C VAL A 109 11.94 -2.66 3.71
N ASP A 110 11.54 -2.00 2.63
CA ASP A 110 12.10 -2.28 1.30
C ASP A 110 13.62 -2.04 1.30
N LEU A 111 14.06 -0.84 1.68
CA LEU A 111 15.48 -0.48 1.73
C LEU A 111 15.81 0.40 2.94
N VAL A 112 16.89 0.07 3.64
CA VAL A 112 17.53 0.94 4.65
C VAL A 112 18.90 1.36 4.14
N LEU A 113 19.09 2.64 3.90
CA LEU A 113 20.36 3.23 3.46
C LEU A 113 21.06 3.89 4.66
N THR A 114 22.32 3.57 4.87
CA THR A 114 23.12 4.18 5.95
C THR A 114 24.33 4.87 5.36
N SER A 115 24.48 6.17 5.63
CA SER A 115 25.68 6.91 5.25
C SER A 115 26.89 6.39 6.03
N MET A 116 27.93 5.96 5.32
CA MET A 116 29.17 5.47 5.93
C MET A 116 30.00 6.59 6.58
N GLU A 117 29.74 7.83 6.21
CA GLU A 117 30.44 9.02 6.75
C GLU A 117 29.75 9.54 8.02
N THR A 118 28.42 9.70 8.00
CA THR A 118 27.67 10.36 9.07
C THR A 118 26.93 9.39 9.97
N GLY A 119 26.69 8.15 9.51
CA GLY A 119 25.81 7.19 10.17
C GLY A 119 24.31 7.51 10.01
N GLU A 120 23.95 8.55 9.25
CA GLU A 120 22.57 8.91 8.96
C GLU A 120 21.84 7.76 8.24
N LYS A 121 20.65 7.44 8.73
CA LYS A 121 19.81 6.38 8.16
C LYS A 121 18.64 6.94 7.38
N ILE A 122 18.40 6.40 6.19
CA ILE A 122 17.26 6.72 5.34
C ILE A 122 16.49 5.44 5.07
N VAL A 123 15.18 5.46 5.30
CA VAL A 123 14.27 4.42 4.81
C VAL A 123 13.77 4.86 3.44
N LEU A 124 13.92 4.00 2.45
CA LEU A 124 13.31 4.17 1.14
C LEU A 124 12.21 3.10 0.96
N GLU A 125 10.97 3.55 0.96
CA GLU A 125 9.78 2.75 0.70
C GLU A 125 9.40 2.90 -0.77
N LEU A 126 9.57 1.83 -1.54
CA LEU A 126 9.31 1.82 -2.99
C LEU A 126 7.90 1.34 -3.30
N LYS A 127 7.21 2.03 -4.19
CA LYS A 127 5.87 1.66 -4.63
C LYS A 127 5.76 1.70 -6.15
N THR A 128 5.38 0.59 -6.73
CA THR A 128 4.90 0.56 -8.11
C THR A 128 3.48 1.12 -8.17
N ILE A 129 3.25 2.02 -9.13
CA ILE A 129 1.95 2.67 -9.27
C ILE A 129 1.52 2.70 -10.74
N ASN A 130 0.22 2.59 -11.00
CA ASN A 130 -0.28 2.75 -12.36
C ASN A 130 -0.13 4.20 -12.86
N GLY A 131 -0.12 4.38 -14.17
CA GLY A 131 0.12 5.69 -14.78
C GLY A 131 -0.88 6.75 -14.37
N PHE A 132 -2.15 6.40 -14.08
CA PHE A 132 -3.12 7.37 -13.56
C PHE A 132 -2.74 7.86 -12.16
N GLY A 133 -2.46 6.94 -11.24
CA GLY A 133 -2.05 7.31 -9.88
C GLY A 133 -0.74 8.10 -9.86
N TYR A 134 0.21 7.75 -10.73
CA TYR A 134 1.46 8.49 -10.87
C TYR A 134 1.24 9.93 -11.35
N LYS A 135 0.40 10.11 -12.38
CA LYS A 135 0.03 11.45 -12.87
C LYS A 135 -0.66 12.30 -11.79
N MET A 136 -1.53 11.71 -10.98
CA MET A 136 -2.14 12.44 -9.86
C MET A 136 -1.07 12.91 -8.86
N ALA A 137 -0.15 12.02 -8.49
CA ALA A 137 0.90 12.35 -7.53
C ALA A 137 1.85 13.45 -8.04
N VAL A 138 2.31 13.34 -9.30
CA VAL A 138 3.35 14.20 -9.86
C VAL A 138 2.78 15.43 -10.56
N GLU A 139 1.90 15.25 -11.56
CA GLU A 139 1.38 16.37 -12.36
C GLU A 139 0.38 17.24 -11.59
N LYS A 140 -0.40 16.63 -10.69
CA LYS A 140 -1.37 17.37 -9.85
C LYS A 140 -0.80 17.81 -8.52
N GLY A 141 0.42 17.36 -8.19
CA GLY A 141 1.07 17.71 -6.94
C GLY A 141 0.40 17.14 -5.70
N GLU A 142 -0.40 16.05 -5.87
CA GLU A 142 -1.07 15.42 -4.72
C GLU A 142 -0.08 14.67 -3.81
N GLY A 143 1.12 14.37 -4.34
CA GLY A 143 2.12 13.59 -3.62
C GLY A 143 1.75 12.12 -3.46
N PRO A 144 2.47 11.37 -2.62
CA PRO A 144 2.19 9.96 -2.40
C PRO A 144 0.89 9.76 -1.61
N ARG A 145 0.27 8.59 -1.83
CA ARG A 145 -0.91 8.22 -1.06
C ARG A 145 -0.60 8.21 0.43
N HIS A 146 -1.52 8.72 1.22
CA HIS A 146 -1.34 8.80 2.66
C HIS A 146 -1.03 7.43 3.31
N SER A 147 -1.65 6.34 2.84
CA SER A 147 -1.35 4.98 3.31
C SER A 147 0.11 4.57 3.11
N HIS A 148 0.75 5.01 2.02
CA HIS A 148 2.16 4.72 1.77
C HIS A 148 3.07 5.53 2.70
N ILE A 149 2.69 6.79 2.98
CA ILE A 149 3.40 7.63 3.95
C ILE A 149 3.30 7.02 5.35
N LEU A 150 2.11 6.58 5.78
CA LEU A 150 1.91 5.94 7.08
C LEU A 150 2.72 4.64 7.23
N GLN A 151 2.71 3.80 6.19
CA GLN A 151 3.48 2.56 6.17
C GLN A 151 4.98 2.85 6.30
N GLY A 152 5.52 3.68 5.42
CA GLY A 152 6.93 4.06 5.47
C GLY A 152 7.32 4.76 6.78
N ALA A 153 6.43 5.58 7.35
CA ALA A 153 6.65 6.26 8.62
C ALA A 153 6.84 5.26 9.78
N MET A 154 6.00 4.23 9.86
CA MET A 154 6.14 3.18 10.88
C MET A 154 7.46 2.41 10.69
N TYR A 155 7.83 2.11 9.45
CA TYR A 155 9.09 1.45 9.14
C TYR A 155 10.30 2.32 9.49
N ALA A 156 10.30 3.59 9.10
CA ALA A 156 11.35 4.53 9.43
C ALA A 156 11.52 4.71 10.95
N ARG A 157 10.41 4.71 11.70
CA ARG A 157 10.42 4.73 13.16
C ARG A 157 11.07 3.46 13.75
N ALA A 158 10.72 2.29 13.23
CA ALA A 158 11.20 1.01 13.74
C ALA A 158 12.71 0.84 13.61
N VAL A 159 13.32 1.38 12.54
CA VAL A 159 14.78 1.35 12.34
C VAL A 159 15.48 2.62 12.83
N GLU A 160 14.74 3.53 13.45
CA GLU A 160 15.23 4.82 13.96
C GLU A 160 15.88 5.70 12.89
N ALA A 161 15.30 5.72 11.67
CA ALA A 161 15.81 6.49 10.55
C ALA A 161 15.75 8.00 10.80
N ASP A 162 16.64 8.74 10.14
CA ASP A 162 16.66 10.21 10.17
C ASP A 162 15.74 10.81 9.10
N MET A 163 15.54 10.05 8.03
CA MET A 163 14.72 10.43 6.88
C MET A 163 13.86 9.25 6.40
N LEU A 164 12.62 9.53 6.03
CA LEU A 164 11.79 8.65 5.21
C LEU A 164 11.72 9.19 3.79
N VAL A 165 11.92 8.31 2.82
CA VAL A 165 11.70 8.60 1.39
C VAL A 165 10.64 7.66 0.85
N ILE A 166 9.60 8.19 0.23
CA ILE A 166 8.61 7.42 -0.53
C ILE A 166 8.95 7.53 -2.00
N GLY A 167 9.37 6.43 -2.60
CA GLY A 167 9.70 6.34 -4.02
C GLY A 167 8.54 5.75 -4.84
N TYR A 168 8.15 6.41 -5.92
CA TYR A 168 7.18 5.88 -6.88
C TYR A 168 7.84 5.52 -8.19
N LEU A 169 7.53 4.32 -8.66
CA LEU A 169 7.88 3.84 -9.99
C LEU A 169 6.60 3.57 -10.77
N SER A 170 6.43 4.27 -11.88
CA SER A 170 5.24 4.15 -12.72
C SER A 170 5.38 3.00 -13.71
N MET A 171 4.33 2.20 -13.80
CA MET A 171 4.21 1.17 -14.85
C MET A 171 3.96 1.75 -16.25
N GLU A 172 3.69 3.05 -16.34
CA GLU A 172 3.43 3.78 -17.58
C GLU A 172 4.14 5.12 -17.56
N ASN A 173 4.86 5.46 -18.63
CA ASN A 173 5.55 6.74 -18.73
C ASN A 173 4.58 7.88 -19.03
N ILE A 174 4.85 9.05 -18.45
CA ILE A 174 4.28 10.32 -18.93
C ILE A 174 4.84 10.59 -20.33
N SER A 175 3.98 10.93 -21.29
CA SER A 175 4.45 11.25 -22.66
C SER A 175 5.38 12.47 -22.66
N PRO A 176 6.37 12.55 -23.58
CA PRO A 176 7.33 13.66 -23.61
C PRO A 176 6.67 15.03 -23.65
N ASN A 177 5.72 15.25 -24.56
CA ASN A 177 5.03 16.53 -24.71
C ASN A 177 4.27 16.95 -23.43
N ARG A 178 3.75 15.97 -22.71
CA ARG A 178 3.05 16.22 -21.45
C ARG A 178 4.04 16.53 -20.34
N ALA A 179 5.13 15.77 -20.24
CA ALA A 179 6.20 16.03 -19.28
C ALA A 179 6.77 17.44 -19.43
N GLU A 180 7.06 17.86 -20.66
CA GLU A 180 7.53 19.22 -20.98
C GLU A 180 6.55 20.29 -20.48
N SER A 181 5.24 20.10 -20.67
CA SER A 181 4.22 21.08 -20.24
C SER A 181 4.13 21.25 -18.71
N PHE A 182 4.64 20.30 -17.93
CA PHE A 182 4.71 20.34 -16.46
C PHE A 182 6.12 20.54 -15.90
N GLY A 183 7.12 20.73 -16.76
CA GLY A 183 8.52 20.87 -16.36
C GLY A 183 9.11 19.58 -15.74
N ILE A 184 8.61 18.42 -16.15
CA ILE A 184 9.04 17.12 -15.67
C ILE A 184 10.18 16.62 -16.55
N ASP A 185 11.32 16.26 -15.96
CA ASP A 185 12.47 15.70 -16.66
C ASP A 185 12.23 14.26 -17.13
N ASP A 186 13.20 13.66 -17.80
CA ASP A 186 13.06 12.32 -18.39
C ASP A 186 12.87 11.23 -17.33
N ILE A 187 13.57 11.30 -16.21
CA ILE A 187 13.43 10.37 -15.09
C ILE A 187 12.08 10.57 -14.40
N GLY A 188 11.68 11.82 -14.16
CA GLY A 188 10.40 12.17 -13.56
C GLY A 188 9.17 11.69 -14.35
N ARG A 189 9.36 11.24 -15.60
CA ARG A 189 8.29 10.63 -16.41
C ARG A 189 7.85 9.27 -15.89
N PHE A 190 8.65 8.59 -15.09
CA PHE A 190 8.34 7.26 -14.55
C PHE A 190 8.78 7.04 -13.10
N ALA A 191 9.64 7.90 -12.53
CA ALA A 191 10.12 7.80 -11.17
C ALA A 191 10.06 9.16 -10.47
N SER A 192 9.62 9.17 -9.22
CA SER A 192 9.59 10.35 -8.36
C SER A 192 9.69 9.95 -6.90
N GLU A 193 10.19 10.86 -6.07
CA GLU A 193 10.34 10.61 -4.64
C GLU A 193 9.92 11.82 -3.80
N TRP A 194 9.53 11.55 -2.55
CA TRP A 194 9.13 12.55 -1.56
C TRP A 194 9.83 12.25 -0.23
N HIS A 195 10.39 13.28 0.36
CA HIS A 195 11.23 13.21 1.55
C HIS A 195 10.47 13.71 2.77
N TYR A 196 10.53 12.95 3.85
CA TYR A 196 9.90 13.27 5.13
C TYR A 196 10.95 13.19 6.23
N PRO A 197 11.46 14.34 6.74
CA PRO A 197 12.34 14.38 7.90
C PRO A 197 11.71 13.73 9.13
N LYS A 198 12.54 13.34 10.08
CA LYS A 198 12.14 12.62 11.31
C LYS A 198 11.02 13.32 12.08
N ASP A 199 11.06 14.62 12.21
CA ASP A 199 10.04 15.43 12.89
C ASP A 199 8.67 15.41 12.19
N GLN A 200 8.64 15.20 10.89
CA GLN A 200 7.40 15.10 10.10
C GLN A 200 6.78 13.72 10.15
N TYR A 201 7.57 12.64 10.01
CA TYR A 201 7.01 11.29 9.94
C TYR A 201 6.74 10.65 11.31
N MET A 202 7.52 10.99 12.36
CA MET A 202 7.40 10.38 13.68
C MET A 202 6.00 10.50 14.31
N PRO A 203 5.32 11.66 14.26
CA PRO A 203 3.94 11.77 14.77
C PRO A 203 2.97 10.89 13.99
N LEU A 204 3.15 10.76 12.67
CA LEU A 204 2.31 9.93 11.81
C LEU A 204 2.48 8.44 12.15
N ALA A 205 3.72 8.00 12.32
CA ALA A 205 4.05 6.63 12.72
C ALA A 205 3.42 6.28 14.06
N ALA A 206 3.62 7.12 15.08
CA ALA A 206 3.10 6.87 16.42
C ALA A 206 1.57 6.79 16.44
N ALA A 207 0.90 7.69 15.73
CA ALA A 207 -0.56 7.71 15.65
C ALA A 207 -1.11 6.47 14.93
N GLU A 208 -0.47 6.04 13.84
CA GLU A 208 -0.93 4.89 13.06
C GLU A 208 -0.67 3.56 13.76
N GLU A 209 0.49 3.38 14.40
CA GLU A 209 0.76 2.21 15.23
C GLU A 209 -0.25 2.10 16.38
N GLN A 210 -0.51 3.20 17.10
CA GLN A 210 -1.50 3.21 18.16
C GLN A 210 -2.90 2.87 17.63
N ARG A 211 -3.26 3.35 16.44
CA ARG A 211 -4.54 3.05 15.80
C ARG A 211 -4.65 1.58 15.44
N LEU A 212 -3.68 1.00 14.77
CA LEU A 212 -3.68 -0.40 14.36
C LEU A 212 -3.67 -1.34 15.55
N GLU A 213 -2.84 -1.08 16.54
CA GLU A 213 -2.77 -1.81 17.81
C GLU A 213 -4.11 -1.78 18.54
N GLY A 214 -4.70 -0.59 18.70
CA GLY A 214 -6.00 -0.43 19.35
C GLY A 214 -7.12 -1.20 18.66
N ILE A 215 -7.16 -1.17 17.31
CA ILE A 215 -8.13 -1.93 16.52
C ILE A 215 -7.93 -3.43 16.73
N ALA A 216 -6.69 -3.92 16.65
CA ALA A 216 -6.38 -5.33 16.77
C ALA A 216 -6.79 -5.87 18.14
N LEU A 217 -6.36 -5.20 19.22
CA LEU A 217 -6.68 -5.60 20.59
C LEU A 217 -8.20 -5.55 20.88
N GLN A 218 -8.88 -4.49 20.44
CA GLN A 218 -10.33 -4.37 20.64
C GLN A 218 -11.09 -5.44 19.83
N ALA A 219 -10.69 -5.69 18.59
CA ALA A 219 -11.33 -6.69 17.75
C ALA A 219 -11.18 -8.11 18.32
N HIS A 220 -10.02 -8.45 18.87
CA HIS A 220 -9.82 -9.74 19.56
C HIS A 220 -10.63 -9.87 20.84
N LYS A 221 -10.79 -8.79 21.60
CA LYS A 221 -11.52 -8.79 22.87
C LYS A 221 -13.04 -8.77 22.67
N GLU A 222 -13.56 -7.99 21.75
CA GLU A 222 -14.99 -7.64 21.64
C GLU A 222 -15.60 -8.08 20.31
N GLY A 223 -14.81 -8.67 19.43
CA GLY A 223 -15.18 -9.04 18.07
C GLY A 223 -15.05 -7.88 17.06
N PRO A 224 -14.93 -8.23 15.77
CA PRO A 224 -14.67 -7.22 14.71
C PRO A 224 -15.82 -6.21 14.54
N LEU A 225 -17.04 -6.56 14.96
CA LEU A 225 -18.19 -5.66 14.84
C LEU A 225 -18.17 -4.50 15.85
N SER A 226 -17.37 -4.58 16.90
CA SER A 226 -17.15 -3.49 17.85
C SER A 226 -16.36 -2.32 17.22
N ILE A 227 -15.64 -2.58 16.13
CA ILE A 227 -14.81 -1.57 15.45
C ILE A 227 -15.63 -0.80 14.42
N PRO A 228 -15.65 0.54 14.47
CA PRO A 228 -16.38 1.34 13.50
C PRO A 228 -15.76 1.26 12.10
N ARG A 229 -16.55 1.57 11.09
CA ARG A 229 -16.11 1.71 9.72
C ARG A 229 -15.47 3.07 9.52
N ARG A 230 -14.17 3.18 9.71
CA ARG A 230 -13.41 4.44 9.57
C ARG A 230 -12.10 4.17 8.84
N PHE A 231 -11.73 5.08 7.96
CA PHE A 231 -10.39 5.16 7.41
C PHE A 231 -9.42 5.81 8.40
N ALA A 232 -8.13 5.74 8.15
CA ALA A 232 -7.13 6.38 8.99
C ALA A 232 -7.38 7.90 9.09
N HIS A 233 -6.96 8.49 10.18
CA HIS A 233 -7.29 9.84 10.65
C HIS A 233 -6.97 11.01 9.71
N SER A 234 -6.30 10.78 8.64
CA SER A 234 -5.86 11.82 7.73
C SER A 234 -6.95 12.49 6.93
N ASP A 235 -8.16 11.96 6.96
CA ASP A 235 -9.28 12.55 6.26
C ASP A 235 -10.56 12.41 7.11
N PRO A 236 -10.75 13.31 8.08
CA PRO A 236 -11.96 13.33 8.91
C PRO A 236 -13.24 13.60 8.09
N ASP A 237 -13.08 14.10 6.86
CA ASP A 237 -14.19 14.46 5.97
C ASP A 237 -14.56 13.33 4.99
N ILE A 238 -13.97 12.16 5.08
CA ILE A 238 -14.45 11.02 4.30
C ILE A 238 -15.74 10.51 4.92
N PRO A 239 -16.91 10.83 4.34
CA PRO A 239 -18.17 10.30 4.82
C PRO A 239 -18.12 8.77 4.66
N PHE A 240 -18.50 8.11 5.71
CA PHE A 240 -18.43 6.67 5.76
C PHE A 240 -19.55 6.05 4.91
N PRO A 241 -19.33 4.94 4.20
CA PRO A 241 -20.40 4.25 3.47
C PRO A 241 -21.64 3.89 4.29
N ALA A 242 -21.53 3.84 5.63
CA ALA A 242 -22.66 3.58 6.52
C ALA A 242 -23.70 4.70 6.56
N GLU A 243 -23.36 5.90 6.15
CA GLU A 243 -24.30 7.03 6.05
C GLU A 243 -25.09 7.05 4.75
N ILE A 244 -24.88 6.07 3.90
CA ILE A 244 -25.54 5.95 2.63
C ILE A 244 -26.74 5.04 2.81
N ASP A 245 -27.94 5.58 2.63
CA ASP A 245 -29.26 5.03 3.01
C ASP A 245 -29.63 3.67 2.42
N ASP A 246 -29.00 3.20 1.34
CA ASP A 246 -29.26 1.86 0.80
C ASP A 246 -28.02 1.26 0.11
N PRO A 247 -27.27 0.42 0.81
CA PRO A 247 -26.13 -0.28 0.24
C PRO A 247 -26.45 -1.18 -0.96
N ARG A 248 -27.72 -1.57 -1.15
CA ARG A 248 -28.12 -2.48 -2.23
C ARG A 248 -28.42 -1.77 -3.53
N THR A 249 -28.88 -0.54 -3.49
CA THR A 249 -29.42 0.14 -4.67
C THR A 249 -28.68 1.39 -5.10
N GLY A 250 -28.13 2.16 -4.21
CA GLY A 250 -27.65 3.48 -4.58
C GLY A 250 -26.34 3.89 -3.99
N ALA A 251 -26.13 3.47 -2.81
CA ALA A 251 -25.02 3.93 -2.06
C ALA A 251 -23.71 3.44 -2.63
N TRP A 252 -23.75 2.26 -3.16
CA TRP A 252 -22.61 1.69 -3.87
C TRP A 252 -22.50 2.18 -5.31
N LYS A 253 -23.46 2.91 -5.83
CA LYS A 253 -23.16 3.88 -6.86
C LYS A 253 -22.36 4.98 -6.20
N TRP A 254 -21.15 4.65 -5.82
CA TRP A 254 -20.17 5.59 -5.35
C TRP A 254 -20.31 6.83 -6.21
N ASN A 255 -21.19 7.70 -5.74
CA ASN A 255 -21.35 8.98 -6.36
C ASN A 255 -19.94 9.52 -6.50
N THR A 256 -19.60 9.96 -7.66
CA THR A 256 -18.28 10.52 -7.98
C THR A 256 -17.89 11.64 -7.01
N SER A 257 -18.86 12.27 -6.35
CA SER A 257 -18.65 13.18 -5.22
C SER A 257 -18.06 12.52 -3.96
N PHE A 258 -18.13 11.17 -3.85
CA PHE A 258 -17.55 10.39 -2.76
C PHE A 258 -16.34 9.56 -3.22
N GLY A 259 -15.60 10.03 -4.19
CA GLY A 259 -14.39 9.37 -4.71
C GLY A 259 -13.40 8.90 -3.64
N LYS A 260 -13.53 9.42 -2.44
CA LYS A 260 -12.71 9.09 -1.28
C LYS A 260 -12.95 7.69 -0.68
N ALA A 261 -14.13 7.10 -0.88
CA ALA A 261 -14.45 5.76 -0.37
C ALA A 261 -14.34 4.65 -1.45
N TRP A 262 -13.63 4.93 -2.54
CA TRP A 262 -13.42 3.99 -3.64
C TRP A 262 -12.78 2.67 -3.18
N GLN A 263 -12.00 2.69 -2.09
CA GLN A 263 -11.34 1.52 -1.50
C GLN A 263 -12.32 0.40 -1.13
N CYS A 264 -13.57 0.74 -0.78
CA CYS A 264 -14.55 -0.29 -0.47
C CYS A 264 -14.90 -1.18 -1.68
N ARG A 265 -14.77 -0.68 -2.91
CA ARG A 265 -14.97 -1.48 -4.13
C ARG A 265 -13.97 -2.60 -4.31
N TYR A 266 -12.82 -2.47 -3.65
CA TYR A 266 -11.71 -3.41 -3.70
C TYR A 266 -11.48 -4.06 -2.32
N CYS A 267 -12.53 -4.07 -1.48
CA CYS A 267 -12.43 -4.62 -0.13
C CYS A 267 -12.79 -6.10 -0.13
N ASP A 268 -11.88 -6.93 0.33
CA ASP A 268 -12.02 -8.39 0.44
C ASP A 268 -13.20 -8.83 1.33
N TYR A 269 -13.79 -7.89 2.06
CA TYR A 269 -14.90 -8.08 3.01
C TYR A 269 -16.11 -7.22 2.68
N GLN A 270 -16.27 -6.76 1.45
CA GLN A 270 -17.34 -5.84 1.07
C GLN A 270 -18.72 -6.42 1.38
N SER A 271 -19.01 -7.62 0.89
CA SER A 271 -20.30 -8.29 1.08
C SER A 271 -20.60 -8.57 2.55
N ARG A 272 -19.61 -9.02 3.32
CA ARG A 272 -19.73 -9.20 4.77
C ARG A 272 -20.03 -7.87 5.46
N CYS A 273 -19.26 -6.85 5.15
CA CYS A 273 -19.42 -5.52 5.75
C CYS A 273 -20.82 -4.93 5.47
N ILE A 274 -21.41 -5.23 4.30
CA ILE A 274 -22.80 -4.87 3.96
C ILE A 274 -23.79 -5.68 4.79
N ALA A 275 -23.61 -6.99 4.87
CA ALA A 275 -24.49 -7.87 5.66
C ALA A 275 -24.51 -7.48 7.14
N ASP A 276 -23.35 -7.12 7.69
CA ASP A 276 -23.20 -6.69 9.09
C ASP A 276 -23.77 -5.27 9.37
N MET A 277 -24.31 -4.60 8.36
CA MET A 277 -25.03 -3.32 8.53
C MET A 277 -26.48 -3.52 8.97
N GLY A 278 -26.99 -4.71 8.81
CA GLY A 278 -28.30 -5.32 9.21
C GLY A 278 -29.33 -4.71 9.54
#